data_6caad19a60e47a6cb7e3fb500220aac3
#
_entry.id   6caad19a60e47a6cb7e3fb500220aac3
#
_cell.length_a   1.000
_cell.length_b   1.000
_cell.length_c   1.000
_cell.angle_alpha   90.00
_cell.angle_beta   90.00
_cell.angle_gamma   90.00
#
_symmetry.space_group_name_H-M   'P 1'
#
loop_
_entity.id
_entity.type
_entity.pdbx_description
1 polymer ?
#
loop_
_entity_poly.entity_id
_entity_poly.type
_entity_poly.pdbx_seq_one_letter_code
_entity_poly.pdbx_strand_id
1 'polypeptide(L)'
;SVHGANRLGTNSLLDINVFGRRAGIAAADYAVEHDYLDLPVDPQGQTMALVEGIRSATGGERVGAIRRDMQETMDMNAQVYRTEATLKQALTDVSELKRRFAHISIQDKGARFNTDLLEAIELGFLLYLAEVTVISALERKESRGGHAREDYPTRDDVNFMRHTMAYRTEGSDGETTVRLDYKPVVTTRYQPMERKY
;
A
#
# COMPACT_ATOMS: atom_id res chain seq x y z
N SER A 1 -9.77 -2.03 11.10
CA SER A 1 -10.16 -0.66 10.77
C SER A 1 -11.49 -0.30 11.44
N VAL A 2 -11.60 0.91 11.99
CA VAL A 2 -12.81 1.39 12.69
C VAL A 2 -13.53 2.50 11.92
N HIS A 3 -12.99 2.89 10.75
CA HIS A 3 -13.54 3.98 9.94
C HIS A 3 -14.49 3.52 8.84
N GLY A 4 -14.71 2.22 8.68
CA GLY A 4 -15.47 1.68 7.55
C GLY A 4 -14.80 1.97 6.20
N ALA A 5 -15.60 2.31 5.21
CA ALA A 5 -15.12 2.57 3.85
C ALA A 5 -14.62 4.01 3.64
N ASN A 6 -14.95 4.93 4.54
CA ASN A 6 -14.47 6.32 4.48
C ASN A 6 -14.41 6.94 5.87
N ARG A 7 -13.30 7.61 6.16
CA ARG A 7 -13.11 8.33 7.42
C ARG A 7 -13.95 9.62 7.45
N LEU A 8 -14.75 9.77 8.49
CA LEU A 8 -15.44 11.03 8.77
C LEU A 8 -14.53 12.01 9.52
N GLY A 9 -14.81 13.30 9.40
CA GLY A 9 -14.06 14.36 10.07
C GLY A 9 -13.97 14.13 11.59
N THR A 10 -12.83 14.46 12.19
CA THR A 10 -12.49 14.31 13.61
C THR A 10 -12.28 12.86 14.10
N ASN A 11 -12.87 11.85 13.46
CA ASN A 11 -12.80 10.47 13.90
C ASN A 11 -11.36 9.92 13.99
N SER A 12 -10.41 10.44 13.22
CA SER A 12 -9.01 10.01 13.35
C SER A 12 -8.40 10.41 14.69
N LEU A 13 -8.72 11.60 15.21
CA LEU A 13 -8.21 12.02 16.51
C LEU A 13 -8.75 11.14 17.63
N LEU A 14 -10.01 10.70 17.53
CA LEU A 14 -10.58 9.73 18.46
C LEU A 14 -9.91 8.36 18.33
N ASP A 15 -9.70 7.90 17.11
CA ASP A 15 -9.06 6.62 16.81
C ASP A 15 -7.66 6.55 17.43
N ILE A 16 -6.79 7.49 17.13
CA ILE A 16 -5.41 7.48 17.62
C ILE A 16 -5.33 7.57 19.16
N ASN A 17 -6.23 8.31 19.80
CA ASN A 17 -6.26 8.42 21.27
C ASN A 17 -6.77 7.13 21.93
N VAL A 18 -7.89 6.59 21.44
CA VAL A 18 -8.51 5.39 22.03
C VAL A 18 -7.68 4.15 21.78
N PHE A 19 -7.32 3.90 20.52
CA PHE A 19 -6.62 2.67 20.15
C PHE A 19 -5.12 2.75 20.43
N GLY A 20 -4.51 3.92 20.39
CA GLY A 20 -3.14 4.12 20.84
C GLY A 20 -2.96 3.74 22.32
N ARG A 21 -3.88 4.21 23.18
CA ARG A 21 -3.88 3.83 24.60
C ARG A 21 -4.09 2.32 24.80
N ARG A 22 -5.05 1.73 24.11
CA ARG A 22 -5.32 0.28 24.21
C ARG A 22 -4.16 -0.55 23.70
N ALA A 23 -3.56 -0.16 22.58
CA ALA A 23 -2.39 -0.83 22.03
C ALA A 23 -1.19 -0.76 22.99
N GLY A 24 -0.94 0.40 23.61
CA GLY A 24 0.12 0.57 24.59
C GLY A 24 -0.06 -0.31 25.82
N ILE A 25 -1.27 -0.42 26.35
CA ILE A 25 -1.57 -1.33 27.47
C ILE A 25 -1.31 -2.77 27.06
N ALA A 26 -1.90 -3.24 25.97
CA ALA A 26 -1.75 -4.61 25.49
C ALA A 26 -0.28 -4.95 25.17
N ALA A 27 0.48 -4.01 24.62
CA ALA A 27 1.90 -4.20 24.34
C ALA A 27 2.73 -4.33 25.64
N ALA A 28 2.40 -3.53 26.67
CA ALA A 28 3.06 -3.61 27.97
C ALA A 28 2.77 -4.94 28.67
N ASP A 29 1.52 -5.38 28.68
CA ASP A 29 1.11 -6.66 29.25
C ASP A 29 1.84 -7.82 28.53
N TYR A 30 1.84 -7.80 27.21
CA TYR A 30 2.56 -8.78 26.41
C TYR A 30 4.06 -8.83 26.72
N ALA A 31 4.71 -7.66 26.84
CA ALA A 31 6.15 -7.58 27.11
C ALA A 31 6.53 -8.07 28.52
N VAL A 32 5.59 -8.07 29.48
CA VAL A 32 5.82 -8.63 30.82
C VAL A 32 5.73 -10.16 30.81
N GLU A 33 4.91 -10.73 29.93
CA GLU A 33 4.63 -12.17 29.88
C GLU A 33 5.54 -12.93 28.91
N HIS A 34 6.29 -12.22 28.04
CA HIS A 34 7.07 -12.84 26.97
C HIS A 34 8.51 -12.34 26.95
N ASP A 35 9.43 -13.25 26.73
CA ASP A 35 10.83 -12.93 26.47
C ASP A 35 11.05 -12.52 24.99
N TYR A 36 12.25 -12.01 24.71
CA TYR A 36 12.67 -11.73 23.33
C TYR A 36 12.71 -13.01 22.51
N LEU A 37 12.24 -12.89 21.27
CA LEU A 37 12.40 -13.98 20.30
C LEU A 37 13.84 -14.03 19.80
N ASP A 38 14.31 -15.25 19.49
CA ASP A 38 15.60 -15.43 18.84
C ASP A 38 15.61 -14.75 17.46
N LEU A 39 16.68 -14.04 17.19
CA LEU A 39 16.88 -13.45 15.87
C LEU A 39 17.28 -14.53 14.86
N PRO A 40 16.86 -14.40 13.58
CA PRO A 40 17.38 -15.27 12.52
C PRO A 40 18.89 -15.09 12.36
N VAL A 41 19.55 -16.02 11.69
CA VAL A 41 21.01 -16.03 11.51
C VAL A 41 21.55 -14.76 10.86
N ASP A 42 20.78 -14.18 9.93
CA ASP A 42 21.11 -12.91 9.27
C ASP A 42 19.90 -11.97 9.28
N PRO A 43 19.63 -11.26 10.39
CA PRO A 43 18.43 -10.46 10.55
C PRO A 43 18.40 -9.19 9.69
N GLN A 44 19.54 -8.74 9.20
CA GLN A 44 19.69 -7.51 8.43
C GLN A 44 20.09 -7.72 6.96
N GLY A 45 20.39 -8.94 6.54
CA GLY A 45 21.02 -9.22 5.25
C GLY A 45 20.23 -8.71 4.05
N GLN A 46 18.93 -8.95 4.03
CA GLN A 46 18.07 -8.46 2.95
C GLN A 46 18.04 -6.91 2.88
N THR A 47 17.94 -6.25 4.02
CA THR A 47 17.93 -4.78 4.08
C THR A 47 19.27 -4.19 3.67
N MET A 48 20.37 -4.80 4.15
CA MET A 48 21.71 -4.37 3.76
C MET A 48 21.97 -4.58 2.28
N ALA A 49 21.54 -5.69 1.70
CA ALA A 49 21.65 -5.95 0.27
C ALA A 49 20.88 -4.92 -0.57
N LEU A 50 19.66 -4.57 -0.16
CA LEU A 50 18.87 -3.51 -0.81
C LEU A 50 19.58 -2.17 -0.76
N VAL A 51 19.99 -1.74 0.42
CA VAL A 51 20.66 -0.44 0.63
C VAL A 51 21.96 -0.36 -0.18
N GLU A 52 22.78 -1.40 -0.11
CA GLU A 52 24.05 -1.43 -0.85
C GLU A 52 23.84 -1.53 -2.36
N GLY A 53 22.84 -2.28 -2.80
CA GLY A 53 22.45 -2.36 -4.21
C GLY A 53 22.08 -0.99 -4.79
N ILE A 54 21.27 -0.21 -4.10
CA ILE A 54 20.91 1.16 -4.51
C ILE A 54 22.13 2.09 -4.47
N ARG A 55 22.94 2.00 -3.40
CA ARG A 55 24.09 2.90 -3.20
C ARG A 55 25.20 2.66 -4.22
N SER A 56 25.47 1.41 -4.57
CA SER A 56 26.52 1.03 -5.52
C SER A 56 26.10 1.15 -6.98
N ALA A 57 24.80 1.19 -7.27
CA ALA A 57 24.30 1.27 -8.64
C ALA A 57 24.82 2.51 -9.37
N THR A 58 25.23 2.34 -10.63
CA THR A 58 25.76 3.40 -11.50
C THR A 58 25.01 3.41 -12.83
N GLY A 59 24.84 4.60 -13.42
CA GLY A 59 24.34 4.75 -14.78
C GLY A 59 22.87 4.31 -14.93
N GLY A 60 21.99 4.77 -14.12
CA GLY A 60 20.57 4.44 -14.21
C GLY A 60 19.70 5.69 -14.26
N GLU A 61 18.38 5.46 -14.24
CA GLU A 61 17.39 6.53 -14.22
C GLU A 61 17.33 7.20 -12.84
N ARG A 62 16.96 8.47 -12.81
CA ARG A 62 16.84 9.22 -11.56
C ARG A 62 15.54 8.90 -10.85
N VAL A 63 15.61 8.70 -9.55
CA VAL A 63 14.50 8.43 -8.65
C VAL A 63 13.35 9.44 -8.81
N GLY A 64 13.69 10.73 -8.89
CA GLY A 64 12.69 11.80 -9.02
C GLY A 64 11.90 11.78 -10.33
N ALA A 65 12.43 11.22 -11.41
CA ALA A 65 11.70 11.07 -12.67
C ALA A 65 10.62 9.98 -12.53
N ILE A 66 11.00 8.80 -12.05
CA ILE A 66 10.07 7.69 -11.83
C ILE A 66 8.98 8.08 -10.80
N ARG A 67 9.35 8.79 -9.73
CA ARG A 67 8.39 9.29 -8.73
C ARG A 67 7.33 10.20 -9.36
N ARG A 68 7.74 11.11 -10.22
CA ARG A 68 6.82 12.02 -10.91
C ARG A 68 5.87 11.27 -11.83
N ASP A 69 6.40 10.36 -12.63
CA ASP A 69 5.58 9.55 -13.55
C ASP A 69 4.59 8.67 -12.78
N MET A 70 5.00 8.11 -11.62
CA MET A 70 4.10 7.36 -10.73
C MET A 70 2.97 8.26 -10.20
N GLN A 71 3.29 9.47 -9.74
CA GLN A 71 2.29 10.42 -9.25
C GLN A 71 1.30 10.79 -10.35
N GLU A 72 1.79 11.09 -11.55
CA GLU A 72 0.96 11.40 -12.70
C GLU A 72 0.05 10.22 -13.10
N THR A 73 0.59 9.00 -13.16
CA THR A 73 -0.18 7.79 -13.41
C THR A 73 -1.30 7.60 -12.40
N MET A 74 -0.99 7.73 -11.11
CA MET A 74 -1.98 7.55 -10.05
C MET A 74 -3.04 8.65 -10.05
N ASP A 75 -2.65 9.89 -10.32
CA ASP A 75 -3.57 11.03 -10.43
C ASP A 75 -4.52 10.88 -11.62
N MET A 76 -4.02 10.53 -12.78
CA MET A 76 -4.83 10.46 -14.00
C MET A 76 -5.70 9.21 -14.06
N ASN A 77 -5.22 8.07 -13.57
CA ASN A 77 -5.84 6.77 -13.84
C ASN A 77 -6.43 6.06 -12.62
N ALA A 78 -6.06 6.44 -11.41
CA ALA A 78 -6.45 5.72 -10.19
C ALA A 78 -6.98 6.61 -9.04
N GLN A 79 -7.21 7.90 -9.29
CA GLN A 79 -7.68 8.85 -8.28
C GLN A 79 -9.17 8.63 -7.91
N VAL A 80 -9.96 9.67 -7.78
CA VAL A 80 -11.32 9.62 -7.23
C VAL A 80 -12.28 8.87 -8.16
N TYR A 81 -12.29 9.22 -9.44
CA TYR A 81 -13.19 8.64 -10.44
C TYR A 81 -12.44 7.62 -11.28
N ARG A 82 -12.90 6.39 -11.25
CA ARG A 82 -12.20 5.22 -11.79
C ARG A 82 -13.08 4.44 -12.74
N THR A 83 -12.46 3.91 -13.78
CA THR A 83 -13.08 2.94 -14.68
C THR A 83 -12.17 1.71 -14.81
N GLU A 84 -12.69 0.60 -15.33
CA GLU A 84 -11.87 -0.56 -15.63
C GLU A 84 -10.73 -0.22 -16.61
N ALA A 85 -11.02 0.63 -17.61
CA ALA A 85 -10.04 1.03 -18.60
C ALA A 85 -8.88 1.83 -17.98
N THR A 86 -9.20 2.86 -17.18
CA THR A 86 -8.18 3.68 -16.52
C THR A 86 -7.35 2.88 -15.51
N LEU A 87 -7.99 2.01 -14.74
CA LEU A 87 -7.26 1.16 -13.77
C LEU A 87 -6.36 0.12 -14.46
N LYS A 88 -6.78 -0.45 -15.60
CA LYS A 88 -5.90 -1.33 -16.40
C LYS A 88 -4.70 -0.58 -16.96
N GLN A 89 -4.90 0.66 -17.41
CA GLN A 89 -3.79 1.50 -17.85
C GLN A 89 -2.85 1.80 -16.67
N ALA A 90 -3.38 2.19 -15.51
CA ALA A 90 -2.57 2.41 -14.31
C ALA A 90 -1.74 1.17 -13.92
N LEU A 91 -2.32 -0.03 -14.03
CA LEU A 91 -1.59 -1.27 -13.72
C LEU A 91 -0.43 -1.51 -14.69
N THR A 92 -0.65 -1.24 -15.98
CA THR A 92 0.40 -1.33 -17.00
C THR A 92 1.53 -0.33 -16.72
N ASP A 93 1.17 0.92 -16.43
CA ASP A 93 2.14 1.99 -16.17
C ASP A 93 2.95 1.71 -14.88
N VAL A 94 2.29 1.29 -13.80
CA VAL A 94 2.96 0.95 -12.54
C VAL A 94 3.91 -0.25 -12.73
N SER A 95 3.54 -1.24 -13.52
CA SER A 95 4.41 -2.38 -13.83
C SER A 95 5.66 -1.92 -14.59
N GLU A 96 5.50 -1.02 -15.55
CA GLU A 96 6.62 -0.40 -16.27
C GLU A 96 7.52 0.41 -15.33
N LEU A 97 6.94 1.21 -14.43
CA LEU A 97 7.67 2.00 -13.46
C LEU A 97 8.48 1.12 -12.48
N LYS A 98 7.94 -0.03 -12.07
CA LYS A 98 8.66 -1.01 -11.26
C LYS A 98 9.86 -1.58 -12.02
N ARG A 99 9.72 -1.85 -13.32
CA ARG A 99 10.81 -2.32 -14.16
C ARG A 99 11.89 -1.24 -14.33
N ARG A 100 11.53 0.02 -14.53
CA ARG A 100 12.45 1.16 -14.57
C ARG A 100 13.17 1.34 -13.24
N PHE A 101 12.44 1.17 -12.11
CA PHE A 101 13.00 1.27 -10.77
C PHE A 101 14.12 0.27 -10.50
N ALA A 102 14.09 -0.91 -11.10
CA ALA A 102 15.18 -1.88 -10.98
C ALA A 102 16.53 -1.37 -11.56
N HIS A 103 16.49 -0.30 -12.34
CA HIS A 103 17.67 0.29 -13.01
C HIS A 103 17.88 1.75 -12.60
N ILE A 104 17.60 2.10 -11.34
CA ILE A 104 17.85 3.45 -10.82
C ILE A 104 19.32 3.64 -10.43
N SER A 105 19.71 4.91 -10.37
CA SER A 105 20.93 5.31 -9.68
C SER A 105 20.72 6.58 -8.88
N ILE A 106 21.37 6.65 -7.71
CA ILE A 106 21.43 7.83 -6.86
C ILE A 106 22.75 8.56 -7.06
N GLN A 107 22.74 9.87 -6.86
CA GLN A 107 23.94 10.69 -7.01
C GLN A 107 24.78 10.75 -5.74
N ASP A 108 24.12 10.93 -4.60
CA ASP A 108 24.80 10.90 -3.31
C ASP A 108 25.12 9.46 -2.92
N LYS A 109 26.41 9.15 -2.81
CA LYS A 109 26.93 7.84 -2.37
C LYS A 109 27.38 7.86 -0.89
N GLY A 110 27.19 8.97 -0.21
CA GLY A 110 27.56 9.15 1.19
C GLY A 110 26.78 8.24 2.14
N ALA A 111 27.36 8.01 3.31
CA ALA A 111 26.73 7.17 4.35
C ALA A 111 25.97 7.98 5.42
N ARG A 112 25.99 9.31 5.34
CA ARG A 112 25.37 10.18 6.35
C ARG A 112 24.47 11.20 5.68
N PHE A 113 23.25 11.37 6.23
CA PHE A 113 22.25 12.30 5.73
C PHE A 113 21.96 12.16 4.23
N ASN A 114 22.01 10.94 3.71
CA ASN A 114 21.78 10.63 2.30
C ASN A 114 20.29 10.57 2.02
N THR A 115 19.68 11.71 1.70
CA THR A 115 18.27 11.81 1.34
C THR A 115 17.96 11.16 0.00
N ASP A 116 18.92 11.12 -0.92
CA ASP A 116 18.79 10.48 -2.23
C ASP A 116 18.55 8.96 -2.08
N LEU A 117 19.31 8.34 -1.16
CA LEU A 117 19.12 6.94 -0.80
C LEU A 117 17.75 6.70 -0.13
N LEU A 118 17.37 7.57 0.80
CA LEU A 118 16.08 7.46 1.49
C LEU A 118 14.92 7.57 0.50
N GLU A 119 14.95 8.55 -0.38
CA GLU A 119 13.93 8.73 -1.42
C GLU A 119 13.85 7.55 -2.40
N ALA A 120 14.98 6.92 -2.71
CA ALA A 120 15.01 5.71 -3.52
C ALA A 120 14.32 4.53 -2.83
N ILE A 121 14.60 4.30 -1.55
CA ILE A 121 13.96 3.25 -0.76
C ILE A 121 12.45 3.51 -0.64
N GLU A 122 12.05 4.74 -0.33
CA GLU A 122 10.65 5.14 -0.25
C GLU A 122 9.91 4.95 -1.57
N LEU A 123 10.53 5.30 -2.70
CA LEU A 123 9.94 5.09 -4.02
C LEU A 123 9.66 3.61 -4.28
N GLY A 124 10.57 2.72 -3.89
CA GLY A 124 10.34 1.28 -3.97
C GLY A 124 9.06 0.85 -3.23
N PHE A 125 8.86 1.34 -2.01
CA PHE A 125 7.64 1.07 -1.23
C PHE A 125 6.39 1.69 -1.87
N LEU A 126 6.50 2.92 -2.38
CA LEU A 126 5.37 3.60 -3.04
C LEU A 126 4.91 2.88 -4.30
N LEU A 127 5.81 2.34 -5.10
CA LEU A 127 5.46 1.56 -6.29
C LEU A 127 4.69 0.27 -5.94
N TYR A 128 5.06 -0.42 -4.85
CA TYR A 128 4.29 -1.57 -4.36
C TYR A 128 2.91 -1.17 -3.84
N LEU A 129 2.82 -0.04 -3.13
CA LEU A 129 1.53 0.46 -2.63
C LEU A 129 0.63 0.93 -3.78
N ALA A 130 1.19 1.55 -4.82
CA ALA A 130 0.46 1.92 -6.02
C ALA A 130 -0.13 0.68 -6.72
N GLU A 131 0.66 -0.36 -6.90
CA GLU A 131 0.22 -1.64 -7.48
C GLU A 131 -0.92 -2.27 -6.66
N VAL A 132 -0.76 -2.38 -5.34
CA VAL A 132 -1.79 -2.92 -4.44
C VAL A 132 -3.08 -2.10 -4.53
N THR A 133 -2.95 -0.78 -4.59
CA THR A 133 -4.11 0.13 -4.69
C THR A 133 -4.86 -0.09 -6.00
N VAL A 134 -4.14 -0.14 -7.11
CA VAL A 134 -4.74 -0.31 -8.46
C VAL A 134 -5.41 -1.67 -8.60
N ILE A 135 -4.72 -2.75 -8.22
CA ILE A 135 -5.27 -4.12 -8.29
C ILE A 135 -6.51 -4.25 -7.41
N SER A 136 -6.46 -3.73 -6.17
CA SER A 136 -7.60 -3.78 -5.26
C SER A 136 -8.80 -2.97 -5.77
N ALA A 137 -8.54 -1.82 -6.40
CA ALA A 137 -9.58 -0.99 -7.00
C ALA A 137 -10.19 -1.63 -8.27
N LEU A 138 -9.37 -2.30 -9.08
CA LEU A 138 -9.81 -2.99 -10.29
C LEU A 138 -10.75 -4.15 -9.96
N GLU A 139 -10.40 -4.94 -8.93
CA GLU A 139 -11.18 -6.11 -8.51
C GLU A 139 -12.47 -5.74 -7.79
N ARG A 140 -12.54 -4.58 -7.14
CA ARG A 140 -13.74 -4.12 -6.44
C ARG A 140 -14.70 -3.44 -7.40
N LYS A 141 -15.64 -4.20 -7.94
CA LYS A 141 -16.63 -3.76 -8.95
C LYS A 141 -17.88 -3.17 -8.29
N GLU A 142 -17.68 -2.16 -7.48
CA GLU A 142 -18.73 -1.38 -6.82
C GLU A 142 -18.21 0.04 -6.52
N SER A 143 -19.09 0.92 -6.06
CA SER A 143 -18.71 2.20 -5.44
C SER A 143 -19.07 2.18 -3.95
N ARG A 144 -18.06 2.44 -3.07
CA ARG A 144 -18.23 2.41 -1.61
C ARG A 144 -17.26 3.35 -0.92
N GLY A 145 -17.79 4.28 -0.15
CA GLY A 145 -16.99 5.26 0.59
C GLY A 145 -16.14 6.12 -0.34
N GLY A 146 -14.83 6.09 -0.16
CA GLY A 146 -13.87 6.80 -1.02
C GLY A 146 -13.53 6.10 -2.34
N HIS A 147 -14.03 4.87 -2.54
CA HIS A 147 -13.85 4.14 -3.80
C HIS A 147 -15.03 4.41 -4.73
N ALA A 148 -14.81 5.16 -5.81
CA ALA A 148 -15.82 5.49 -6.80
C ALA A 148 -15.45 4.88 -8.17
N ARG A 149 -16.33 4.02 -8.67
CA ARG A 149 -16.24 3.38 -9.99
C ARG A 149 -17.36 3.95 -10.88
N GLU A 150 -17.01 4.70 -11.93
CA GLU A 150 -18.02 5.23 -12.85
C GLU A 150 -18.75 4.12 -13.63
N ASP A 151 -18.05 3.02 -13.89
CA ASP A 151 -18.58 1.82 -14.52
C ASP A 151 -19.37 0.90 -13.56
N TYR A 152 -19.24 1.08 -12.24
CA TYR A 152 -19.99 0.41 -11.18
C TYR A 152 -20.44 1.42 -10.11
N PRO A 153 -21.38 2.31 -10.40
CA PRO A 153 -21.68 3.47 -9.56
C PRO A 153 -22.43 3.12 -8.26
N THR A 154 -22.96 1.92 -8.14
CA THR A 154 -23.75 1.49 -6.99
C THR A 154 -22.94 0.64 -6.00
N ARG A 155 -23.32 0.69 -4.73
CA ARG A 155 -22.81 -0.20 -3.70
C ARG A 155 -23.40 -1.60 -3.86
N ASP A 156 -22.56 -2.62 -3.71
CA ASP A 156 -22.97 -4.02 -3.78
C ASP A 156 -22.69 -4.74 -2.44
N ASP A 157 -23.68 -4.80 -1.59
CA ASP A 157 -23.56 -5.43 -0.27
C ASP A 157 -23.59 -6.97 -0.34
N VAL A 158 -24.02 -7.55 -1.44
CA VAL A 158 -24.07 -9.01 -1.62
C VAL A 158 -22.67 -9.55 -1.90
N ASN A 159 -21.96 -8.94 -2.84
CA ASN A 159 -20.67 -9.43 -3.29
C ASN A 159 -19.48 -8.76 -2.58
N PHE A 160 -19.63 -7.52 -2.12
CA PHE A 160 -18.53 -6.70 -1.62
C PHE A 160 -18.65 -6.21 -0.17
N MET A 161 -19.59 -6.77 0.64
CA MET A 161 -19.60 -6.56 2.11
C MET A 161 -18.43 -7.32 2.77
N ARG A 162 -17.23 -7.03 2.34
CA ARG A 162 -16.00 -7.71 2.75
C ARG A 162 -14.79 -6.78 2.66
N HIS A 163 -13.79 -7.02 3.49
CA HIS A 163 -12.48 -6.40 3.38
C HIS A 163 -11.71 -7.05 2.23
N THR A 164 -11.05 -6.25 1.43
CA THR A 164 -10.04 -6.71 0.48
C THR A 164 -8.72 -6.86 1.22
N MET A 165 -8.15 -8.06 1.21
CA MET A 165 -6.87 -8.38 1.83
C MET A 165 -5.85 -8.60 0.72
N ALA A 166 -4.81 -7.77 0.68
CA ALA A 166 -3.75 -7.88 -0.32
C ALA A 166 -2.49 -8.49 0.30
N TYR A 167 -1.93 -9.48 -0.36
CA TYR A 167 -0.72 -10.17 0.06
C TYR A 167 0.34 -10.08 -1.04
N ARG A 168 1.55 -9.72 -0.63
CA ARG A 168 2.71 -9.86 -1.50
C ARG A 168 3.06 -11.33 -1.64
N THR A 169 3.23 -11.79 -2.86
CA THR A 169 3.68 -13.15 -3.19
C THR A 169 4.88 -13.06 -4.12
N GLU A 170 5.81 -13.97 -3.96
CA GLU A 170 6.96 -14.09 -4.85
C GLU A 170 6.72 -15.24 -5.82
N GLY A 171 6.82 -14.97 -7.11
CA GLY A 171 6.78 -15.98 -8.16
C GLY A 171 8.05 -16.81 -8.19
N SER A 172 8.01 -17.95 -8.87
CA SER A 172 9.17 -18.83 -9.05
C SER A 172 10.31 -18.20 -9.85
N ASP A 173 10.03 -17.13 -10.56
CA ASP A 173 10.95 -16.30 -11.34
C ASP A 173 11.54 -15.12 -10.55
N GLY A 174 11.16 -14.99 -9.26
CA GLY A 174 11.56 -13.88 -8.40
C GLY A 174 10.73 -12.61 -8.60
N GLU A 175 9.76 -12.60 -9.51
CA GLU A 175 8.84 -11.47 -9.63
C GLU A 175 7.89 -11.41 -8.43
N THR A 176 7.65 -10.22 -7.96
CA THR A 176 6.70 -9.98 -6.89
C THR A 176 5.33 -9.63 -7.45
N THR A 177 4.33 -10.40 -7.06
CA THR A 177 2.94 -10.18 -7.46
C THR A 177 2.04 -9.91 -6.25
N VAL A 178 0.84 -9.41 -6.51
CA VAL A 178 -0.19 -9.16 -5.48
C VAL A 178 -1.28 -10.19 -5.61
N ARG A 179 -1.48 -10.98 -4.55
CA ARG A 179 -2.63 -11.88 -4.41
C ARG A 179 -3.69 -11.21 -3.54
N LEU A 180 -4.93 -11.20 -4.00
CA LEU A 180 -6.06 -10.75 -3.20
C LEU A 180 -6.78 -11.90 -2.52
N ASP A 181 -7.29 -11.61 -1.32
CA ASP A 181 -8.19 -12.47 -0.56
C ASP A 181 -9.26 -11.58 0.12
N TYR A 182 -10.26 -12.18 0.72
CA TYR A 182 -11.39 -11.44 1.27
C TYR A 182 -11.74 -11.92 2.68
N LYS A 183 -12.02 -10.95 3.55
CA LYS A 183 -12.50 -11.21 4.90
C LYS A 183 -13.86 -10.57 5.08
N PRO A 184 -14.89 -11.33 5.52
CA PRO A 184 -16.23 -10.78 5.76
C PRO A 184 -16.20 -9.62 6.74
N VAL A 185 -17.05 -8.63 6.51
CA VAL A 185 -17.33 -7.58 7.50
C VAL A 185 -18.25 -8.15 8.57
N VAL A 186 -17.89 -7.97 9.83
CA VAL A 186 -18.74 -8.37 10.97
C VAL A 186 -19.73 -7.26 11.29
N THR A 187 -21.02 -7.53 11.10
CA THR A 187 -22.10 -6.61 11.42
C THR A 187 -22.83 -7.12 12.67
N THR A 188 -22.55 -6.54 13.84
CA THR A 188 -23.15 -6.98 15.10
C THR A 188 -24.30 -6.08 15.53
N ARG A 189 -24.05 -4.79 15.72
CA ARG A 189 -25.02 -3.83 16.25
C ARG A 189 -25.73 -3.05 15.14
N TYR A 190 -25.02 -2.67 14.10
CA TYR A 190 -25.54 -1.84 13.03
C TYR A 190 -25.55 -2.61 11.71
N GLN A 191 -26.67 -2.55 11.01
CA GLN A 191 -26.81 -3.11 9.69
C GLN A 191 -26.49 -2.03 8.62
N PRO A 192 -26.05 -2.43 7.43
CA PRO A 192 -25.86 -1.51 6.33
C PRO A 192 -27.17 -0.78 6.00
N MET A 193 -27.09 0.52 5.87
CA MET A 193 -28.23 1.37 5.47
C MET A 193 -27.87 2.17 4.23
N GLU A 194 -28.91 2.56 3.48
CA GLU A 194 -28.76 3.50 2.39
C GLU A 194 -28.22 4.84 2.94
N ARG A 195 -27.20 5.37 2.29
CA ARG A 195 -26.64 6.66 2.66
C ARG A 195 -27.47 7.79 2.05
N LYS A 196 -28.12 8.58 2.90
CA LYS A 196 -28.90 9.78 2.51
C LYS A 196 -28.15 11.01 2.99
N TYR A 197 -28.02 12.00 2.10
CA TYR A 197 -27.51 13.32 2.40
C TYR A 197 -28.67 14.31 2.46
#